data_4f217d1c272392cc9d52fa2049e91191
#
_entry.id   4f217d1c272392cc9d52fa2049e91191
#
_cell.length_a   1.000
_cell.length_b   1.000
_cell.length_c   1.000
_cell.angle_alpha   90.00
_cell.angle_beta   90.00
_cell.angle_gamma   90.00
#
_symmetry.space_group_name_H-M   'P 1'
#
loop_
_entity.id
_entity.type
_entity.pdbx_description
1 polymer ?
#
loop_
_entity_poly.entity_id
_entity_poly.type
_entity_poly.pdbx_seq_one_letter_code
_entity_poly.pdbx_strand_id
1 'polypeptide(L)'
;PVALPNEGAFAASGTCLVTRGGSDVWFCTGGARAARVFRSADRGKTWAVSETPLLAGVESAGAFSIAFRDRDHGVIVGGDYRKPDGTDATGAVTADGGRTWKAIEKPLPFRSGVAWARDRWVAVGTSGSDVSADDGASWRPLDQERYNSVAFAAPGAGWAVGPRGRIAKFGKADK
;
A
#
# COMPACT_ATOMS: atom_id res chain seq x y z
N PRO A 1 -11.64 3.49 -18.08
CA PRO A 1 -11.50 2.01 -17.98
C PRO A 1 -12.74 1.39 -17.35
N VAL A 2 -13.07 0.17 -17.78
CA VAL A 2 -14.22 -0.57 -17.26
C VAL A 2 -13.75 -1.40 -16.05
N ALA A 3 -14.58 -1.47 -15.00
CA ALA A 3 -14.33 -2.34 -13.85
C ALA A 3 -14.46 -3.82 -14.25
N LEU A 4 -13.63 -4.67 -13.62
CA LEU A 4 -13.79 -6.12 -13.73
C LEU A 4 -14.98 -6.57 -12.87
N PRO A 5 -15.60 -7.73 -13.17
CA PRO A 5 -16.58 -8.32 -12.26
C PRO A 5 -16.00 -8.46 -10.84
N ASN A 6 -16.77 -8.06 -9.84
CA ASN A 6 -16.42 -8.06 -8.41
C ASN A 6 -15.23 -7.15 -8.02
N GLU A 7 -14.75 -6.29 -8.90
CA GLU A 7 -13.67 -5.36 -8.57
C GLU A 7 -14.15 -4.26 -7.64
N GLY A 8 -13.38 -4.01 -6.60
CA GLY A 8 -13.62 -2.93 -5.65
C GLY A 8 -12.35 -2.40 -5.02
N ALA A 9 -12.42 -1.19 -4.48
CA ALA A 9 -11.36 -0.62 -3.66
C ALA A 9 -11.59 -1.03 -2.19
N PHE A 10 -10.54 -1.50 -1.52
CA PHE A 10 -10.60 -1.82 -0.10
C PHE A 10 -10.47 -0.55 0.74
N ALA A 11 -11.60 0.01 1.15
CA ALA A 11 -11.65 1.31 1.82
C ALA A 11 -11.25 1.28 3.31
N ALA A 12 -11.08 0.10 3.92
CA ALA A 12 -10.88 -0.06 5.37
C ALA A 12 -9.61 0.64 5.91
N SER A 13 -8.56 0.80 5.10
CA SER A 13 -7.34 1.51 5.49
C SER A 13 -7.39 3.01 5.22
N GLY A 14 -8.32 3.48 4.36
CA GLY A 14 -8.35 4.85 3.88
C GLY A 14 -7.18 5.23 2.95
N THR A 15 -6.31 4.31 2.61
CA THR A 15 -5.07 4.55 1.86
C THR A 15 -5.01 3.81 0.51
N CYS A 16 -6.16 3.37 0.01
CA CYS A 16 -6.29 2.79 -1.32
C CYS A 16 -6.22 3.84 -2.46
N LEU A 17 -6.28 5.13 -2.11
CA LEU A 17 -6.19 6.26 -3.02
C LEU A 17 -5.12 7.24 -2.54
N VAL A 18 -4.29 7.73 -3.46
CA VAL A 18 -3.28 8.76 -3.19
C VAL A 18 -3.26 9.79 -4.30
N THR A 19 -3.01 11.05 -3.92
CA THR A 19 -2.80 12.16 -4.85
C THR A 19 -1.39 12.74 -4.68
N ARG A 20 -0.83 13.27 -5.76
CA ARG A 20 0.46 13.94 -5.71
C ARG A 20 0.52 15.12 -6.67
N GLY A 21 1.16 16.20 -6.22
CA GLY A 21 1.16 17.45 -6.98
C GLY A 21 -0.25 17.97 -7.19
N GLY A 22 -0.48 18.64 -8.30
CA GLY A 22 -1.79 19.22 -8.63
C GLY A 22 -2.65 18.38 -9.56
N SER A 23 -2.16 17.23 -10.06
CA SER A 23 -2.82 16.51 -11.15
C SER A 23 -2.77 14.99 -11.06
N ASP A 24 -1.78 14.43 -10.39
CA ASP A 24 -1.57 12.99 -10.38
C ASP A 24 -2.43 12.32 -9.30
N VAL A 25 -3.13 11.26 -9.68
CA VAL A 25 -4.00 10.46 -8.79
C VAL A 25 -3.78 8.99 -9.11
N TRP A 26 -3.69 8.17 -8.07
CA TRP A 26 -3.69 6.71 -8.17
C TRP A 26 -4.67 6.12 -7.19
N PHE A 27 -5.31 5.03 -7.58
CA PHE A 27 -6.00 4.17 -6.63
C PHE A 27 -5.83 2.70 -7.01
N CYS A 28 -5.92 1.83 -6.02
CA CYS A 28 -5.74 0.41 -6.18
C CYS A 28 -7.02 -0.37 -5.84
N THR A 29 -7.15 -1.55 -6.45
CA THR A 29 -8.35 -2.40 -6.35
C THR A 29 -7.98 -3.86 -6.10
N GLY A 30 -8.98 -4.66 -5.77
CA GLY A 30 -8.91 -6.11 -5.63
C GLY A 30 -10.30 -6.74 -5.68
N GLY A 31 -10.46 -7.94 -5.12
CA GLY A 31 -11.71 -8.68 -5.11
C GLY A 31 -12.07 -9.35 -6.45
N ALA A 32 -11.32 -9.10 -7.49
CA ALA A 32 -11.53 -9.59 -8.85
C ALA A 32 -10.44 -10.57 -9.28
N ARG A 33 -10.49 -11.01 -10.56
CA ARG A 33 -9.46 -11.89 -11.16
C ARG A 33 -8.06 -11.27 -11.19
N ALA A 34 -7.95 -9.95 -11.07
CA ALA A 34 -6.69 -9.20 -11.02
C ALA A 34 -6.79 -8.06 -10.00
N ALA A 35 -5.70 -7.81 -9.29
CA ALA A 35 -5.50 -6.58 -8.53
C ALA A 35 -4.93 -5.52 -9.48
N ARG A 36 -5.55 -4.32 -9.52
CA ARG A 36 -5.20 -3.30 -10.49
C ARG A 36 -4.89 -1.96 -9.83
N VAL A 37 -4.09 -1.15 -10.54
CA VAL A 37 -3.88 0.26 -10.22
C VAL A 37 -4.43 1.12 -11.34
N PHE A 38 -5.25 2.08 -10.98
CA PHE A 38 -5.76 3.12 -11.86
C PHE A 38 -4.95 4.38 -11.63
N ARG A 39 -4.53 5.03 -12.72
CA ARG A 39 -3.71 6.23 -12.70
C ARG A 39 -4.30 7.31 -13.59
N SER A 40 -4.35 8.53 -13.08
CA SER A 40 -4.65 9.76 -13.82
C SER A 40 -3.49 10.74 -13.64
N ALA A 41 -3.17 11.48 -14.68
CA ALA A 41 -2.19 12.58 -14.66
C ALA A 41 -2.84 13.95 -14.96
N ASP A 42 -4.18 14.01 -15.01
CA ASP A 42 -4.96 15.18 -15.46
C ASP A 42 -6.17 15.47 -14.55
N ARG A 43 -6.03 15.21 -13.24
CA ARG A 43 -7.06 15.41 -12.22
C ARG A 43 -8.28 14.51 -12.42
N GLY A 44 -8.08 13.28 -12.86
CA GLY A 44 -9.14 12.30 -13.03
C GLY A 44 -9.97 12.44 -14.30
N LYS A 45 -9.55 13.27 -15.25
CA LYS A 45 -10.27 13.41 -16.53
C LYS A 45 -10.06 12.18 -17.41
N THR A 46 -8.84 11.66 -17.45
CA THR A 46 -8.52 10.41 -18.13
C THR A 46 -7.81 9.44 -17.19
N TRP A 47 -7.98 8.15 -17.44
CA TRP A 47 -7.45 7.09 -16.60
C TRP A 47 -6.77 6.02 -17.44
N ALA A 48 -5.55 5.66 -17.04
CA ALA A 48 -4.87 4.44 -17.46
C ALA A 48 -4.99 3.38 -16.35
N VAL A 49 -4.92 2.12 -16.73
CA VAL A 49 -4.97 1.01 -15.77
C VAL A 49 -3.81 0.05 -16.02
N SER A 50 -3.23 -0.48 -14.94
CA SER A 50 -2.23 -1.54 -14.98
C SER A 50 -2.64 -2.67 -14.05
N GLU A 51 -2.46 -3.92 -14.48
CA GLU A 51 -2.54 -5.08 -13.61
C GLU A 51 -1.28 -5.16 -12.76
N THR A 52 -1.41 -5.70 -11.56
CA THR A 52 -0.32 -5.83 -10.60
C THR A 52 -0.04 -7.31 -10.31
N PRO A 53 1.17 -7.65 -9.85
CA PRO A 53 1.48 -9.02 -9.47
C PRO A 53 0.93 -9.44 -8.10
N LEU A 54 0.07 -8.62 -7.46
CA LEU A 54 -0.50 -8.96 -6.16
C LEU A 54 -1.51 -10.10 -6.26
N LEU A 55 -1.67 -10.82 -5.14
CA LEU A 55 -2.65 -11.89 -4.99
C LEU A 55 -4.04 -11.40 -5.42
N ALA A 56 -4.70 -12.17 -6.27
CA ALA A 56 -6.02 -11.88 -6.81
C ALA A 56 -6.83 -13.17 -7.01
N GLY A 57 -8.03 -13.05 -7.57
CA GLY A 57 -8.88 -14.19 -7.89
C GLY A 57 -9.79 -14.64 -6.74
N VAL A 58 -9.70 -14.00 -5.57
CA VAL A 58 -10.62 -14.19 -4.44
C VAL A 58 -11.10 -12.85 -3.92
N GLU A 59 -12.34 -12.81 -3.44
CA GLU A 59 -13.03 -11.59 -2.99
C GLU A 59 -12.27 -10.83 -1.87
N SER A 60 -11.53 -11.57 -1.04
CA SER A 60 -10.78 -11.02 0.10
C SER A 60 -9.35 -10.58 -0.22
N ALA A 61 -8.89 -10.75 -1.46
CA ALA A 61 -7.52 -10.47 -1.85
C ALA A 61 -7.38 -9.34 -2.87
N GLY A 62 -6.25 -8.66 -2.82
CA GLY A 62 -5.89 -7.60 -3.76
C GLY A 62 -4.94 -6.57 -3.18
N ALA A 63 -4.91 -5.40 -3.80
CA ALA A 63 -4.16 -4.24 -3.33
C ALA A 63 -5.02 -3.44 -2.33
N PHE A 64 -4.47 -3.19 -1.15
CA PHE A 64 -5.16 -2.50 -0.05
C PHE A 64 -4.69 -1.08 0.15
N SER A 65 -3.42 -0.82 -0.09
CA SER A 65 -2.82 0.49 0.12
C SER A 65 -1.79 0.79 -0.94
N ILE A 66 -1.74 2.06 -1.34
CA ILE A 66 -0.81 2.58 -2.33
C ILE A 66 -0.20 3.89 -1.83
N ALA A 67 1.11 4.05 -1.98
CA ALA A 67 1.79 5.29 -1.66
C ALA A 67 2.93 5.56 -2.64
N PHE A 68 3.24 6.85 -2.85
CA PHE A 68 4.32 7.30 -3.70
C PHE A 68 5.25 8.22 -2.92
N ARG A 69 6.59 8.05 -3.05
CA ARG A 69 7.57 8.99 -2.49
C ARG A 69 7.82 10.18 -3.42
N ASP A 70 7.70 9.96 -4.72
CA ASP A 70 7.80 10.96 -5.78
C ASP A 70 6.79 10.60 -6.90
N ARG A 71 6.93 11.17 -8.10
CA ARG A 71 6.01 10.92 -9.21
C ARG A 71 6.15 9.53 -9.82
N ASP A 72 7.35 8.96 -9.73
CA ASP A 72 7.70 7.73 -10.44
C ASP A 72 7.80 6.52 -9.51
N HIS A 73 8.23 6.73 -8.25
CA HIS A 73 8.50 5.63 -7.31
C HIS A 73 7.36 5.45 -6.31
N GLY A 74 6.76 4.29 -6.32
CA GLY A 74 5.65 3.93 -5.46
C GLY A 74 5.69 2.49 -5.00
N VAL A 75 4.93 2.23 -3.95
CA VAL A 75 4.73 0.91 -3.34
C VAL A 75 3.24 0.64 -3.21
N ILE A 76 2.83 -0.58 -3.51
CA ILE A 76 1.52 -1.13 -3.15
C ILE A 76 1.72 -2.32 -2.22
N VAL A 77 0.83 -2.44 -1.25
CA VAL A 77 0.75 -3.60 -0.35
C VAL A 77 -0.68 -4.14 -0.30
N GLY A 78 -0.81 -5.41 0.05
CA GLY A 78 -2.10 -6.08 0.15
C GLY A 78 -1.95 -7.53 0.54
N GLY A 79 -2.61 -8.42 -0.20
CA GLY A 79 -2.71 -9.85 0.05
C GLY A 79 -4.15 -10.26 0.36
N ASP A 80 -4.35 -11.31 1.13
CA ASP A 80 -5.66 -11.79 1.58
C ASP A 80 -5.88 -11.43 3.06
N TYR A 81 -6.83 -10.55 3.38
CA TYR A 81 -7.10 -10.15 4.77
C TYR A 81 -7.63 -11.30 5.64
N ARG A 82 -8.14 -12.36 5.04
CA ARG A 82 -8.55 -13.58 5.75
C ARG A 82 -7.36 -14.47 6.12
N LYS A 83 -6.18 -14.18 5.56
CA LYS A 83 -4.92 -14.89 5.81
C LYS A 83 -3.82 -13.88 6.20
N PRO A 84 -3.92 -13.25 7.39
CA PRO A 84 -3.07 -12.12 7.77
C PRO A 84 -1.57 -12.46 7.82
N ASP A 85 -1.22 -13.72 8.01
CA ASP A 85 0.18 -14.20 8.01
C ASP A 85 0.63 -14.73 6.65
N GLY A 86 -0.27 -14.75 5.64
CA GLY A 86 0.04 -15.17 4.28
C GLY A 86 1.01 -14.20 3.59
N THR A 87 1.98 -14.76 2.88
CA THR A 87 3.04 -14.01 2.19
C THR A 87 2.94 -14.09 0.67
N ASP A 88 1.87 -14.67 0.14
CA ASP A 88 1.71 -14.86 -1.30
C ASP A 88 1.39 -13.54 -2.00
N ALA A 89 2.34 -13.04 -2.79
CA ALA A 89 2.16 -11.88 -3.67
C ALA A 89 1.51 -10.67 -2.97
N THR A 90 2.11 -10.23 -1.87
CA THR A 90 1.53 -9.22 -0.95
C THR A 90 2.04 -7.80 -1.18
N GLY A 91 2.97 -7.59 -2.11
CA GLY A 91 3.47 -6.25 -2.40
C GLY A 91 4.16 -6.14 -3.75
N ALA A 92 4.18 -4.93 -4.27
CA ALA A 92 4.91 -4.59 -5.49
C ALA A 92 5.39 -3.14 -5.46
N VAL A 93 6.40 -2.86 -6.28
CA VAL A 93 7.01 -1.55 -6.45
C VAL A 93 6.90 -1.09 -7.89
N THR A 94 6.89 0.22 -8.08
CA THR A 94 6.97 0.87 -9.39
C THR A 94 8.09 1.90 -9.40
N ALA A 95 8.73 2.09 -10.55
CA ALA A 95 9.70 3.15 -10.81
C ALA A 95 9.32 3.99 -12.04
N ASP A 96 8.07 3.87 -12.51
CA ASP A 96 7.57 4.54 -13.71
C ASP A 96 6.19 5.18 -13.51
N GLY A 97 5.87 5.52 -12.27
CA GLY A 97 4.63 6.17 -11.91
C GLY A 97 3.41 5.24 -11.97
N GLY A 98 3.60 3.94 -11.77
CA GLY A 98 2.53 2.96 -11.75
C GLY A 98 2.09 2.47 -13.12
N ARG A 99 2.93 2.65 -14.17
CA ARG A 99 2.68 2.04 -15.48
C ARG A 99 2.97 0.55 -15.44
N THR A 100 4.04 0.18 -14.76
CA THR A 100 4.41 -1.21 -14.49
C THR A 100 4.69 -1.45 -13.02
N TRP A 101 4.49 -2.67 -12.56
CA TRP A 101 4.67 -3.09 -11.17
C TRP A 101 5.50 -4.36 -11.11
N LYS A 102 6.54 -4.35 -10.29
CA LYS A 102 7.40 -5.49 -10.01
C LYS A 102 7.10 -6.03 -8.62
N ALA A 103 6.85 -7.33 -8.49
CA ALA A 103 6.68 -7.99 -7.19
C ALA A 103 7.94 -7.81 -6.32
N ILE A 104 7.75 -7.61 -5.02
CA ILE A 104 8.84 -7.65 -4.05
C ILE A 104 9.36 -9.08 -3.90
N GLU A 105 10.69 -9.25 -3.83
CA GLU A 105 11.31 -10.58 -3.87
C GLU A 105 11.04 -11.41 -2.60
N LYS A 106 10.98 -10.74 -1.45
CA LYS A 106 10.63 -11.36 -0.16
C LYS A 106 9.32 -10.76 0.32
N PRO A 107 8.18 -11.37 -0.03
CA PRO A 107 6.89 -10.84 0.31
C PRO A 107 6.68 -10.67 1.81
N LEU A 108 5.98 -9.61 2.17
CA LEU A 108 5.50 -9.34 3.52
C LEU A 108 4.33 -10.28 3.87
N PRO A 109 3.98 -10.47 5.13
CA PRO A 109 2.62 -10.85 5.49
C PRO A 109 1.61 -9.81 4.97
N PHE A 110 0.32 -10.13 5.00
CA PHE A 110 -0.72 -9.17 4.63
C PHE A 110 -0.50 -7.81 5.30
N ARG A 111 -0.48 -6.74 4.51
CA ARG A 111 -0.41 -5.35 5.00
C ARG A 111 -1.56 -4.55 4.44
N SER A 112 -2.25 -3.82 5.34
CA SER A 112 -3.42 -3.00 5.00
C SER A 112 -3.07 -1.54 4.73
N GLY A 113 -1.90 -1.07 5.16
CA GLY A 113 -1.46 0.30 5.00
C GLY A 113 0.02 0.41 4.65
N VAL A 114 0.38 1.32 3.74
CA VAL A 114 1.76 1.70 3.45
C VAL A 114 1.88 3.22 3.33
N ALA A 115 2.99 3.77 3.82
CA ALA A 115 3.27 5.20 3.71
C ALA A 115 4.78 5.46 3.58
N TRP A 116 5.12 6.56 2.91
CA TRP A 116 6.48 7.07 2.83
C TRP A 116 6.79 8.00 4.01
N ALA A 117 7.79 7.65 4.80
CA ALA A 117 8.22 8.36 6.01
C ALA A 117 9.47 9.23 5.77
N ARG A 118 9.60 9.82 4.56
CA ARG A 118 10.67 10.68 4.09
C ARG A 118 11.96 9.96 3.68
N ASP A 119 12.42 8.96 4.41
CA ASP A 119 13.67 8.23 4.17
C ASP A 119 13.46 6.72 4.09
N ARG A 120 12.24 6.28 4.34
CA ARG A 120 11.87 4.85 4.36
C ARG A 120 10.39 4.64 4.11
N TRP A 121 10.05 3.46 3.67
CA TRP A 121 8.67 2.98 3.63
C TRP A 121 8.31 2.33 4.95
N VAL A 122 7.07 2.53 5.38
CA VAL A 122 6.48 1.85 6.53
C VAL A 122 5.21 1.17 6.07
N ALA A 123 5.12 -0.15 6.27
CA ALA A 123 3.93 -0.95 6.00
C ALA A 123 3.37 -1.47 7.32
N VAL A 124 2.05 -1.42 7.47
CA VAL A 124 1.34 -1.88 8.67
C VAL A 124 0.22 -2.85 8.31
N GLY A 125 -0.07 -3.75 9.24
CA GLY A 125 -1.14 -4.71 9.08
C GLY A 125 -1.59 -5.33 10.40
N THR A 126 -2.51 -6.27 10.30
CA THR A 126 -3.10 -6.93 11.49
C THR A 126 -2.18 -7.98 12.13
N SER A 127 -1.03 -8.26 11.53
CA SER A 127 -0.01 -9.21 12.03
C SER A 127 1.36 -8.56 12.25
N GLY A 128 1.43 -7.22 12.32
CA GLY A 128 2.67 -6.49 12.56
C GLY A 128 2.92 -5.38 11.56
N SER A 129 4.10 -4.76 11.67
CA SER A 129 4.58 -3.71 10.77
C SER A 129 6.01 -3.96 10.30
N ASP A 130 6.35 -3.40 9.14
CA ASP A 130 7.64 -3.54 8.49
C ASP A 130 8.14 -2.21 7.95
N VAL A 131 9.46 -2.12 7.78
CA VAL A 131 10.12 -0.97 7.15
C VAL A 131 11.05 -1.41 6.02
N SER A 132 11.13 -0.56 4.99
CA SER A 132 12.09 -0.67 3.91
C SER A 132 12.85 0.64 3.75
N ALA A 133 14.17 0.56 3.54
CA ALA A 133 15.06 1.69 3.30
C ALA A 133 15.68 1.67 1.88
N ASP A 134 15.25 0.75 1.02
CA ASP A 134 15.78 0.49 -0.33
C ASP A 134 14.66 0.49 -1.39
N ASP A 135 13.80 1.50 -1.32
CA ASP A 135 12.68 1.71 -2.26
C ASP A 135 11.67 0.55 -2.33
N GLY A 136 11.52 -0.19 -1.22
CA GLY A 136 10.57 -1.28 -1.16
C GLY A 136 11.11 -2.60 -1.69
N ALA A 137 12.39 -2.68 -2.06
CA ALA A 137 13.01 -3.89 -2.57
C ALA A 137 13.14 -4.97 -1.48
N SER A 138 13.54 -4.57 -0.29
CA SER A 138 13.57 -5.45 0.88
C SER A 138 12.90 -4.82 2.10
N TRP A 139 12.40 -5.69 2.97
CA TRP A 139 11.64 -5.29 4.16
C TRP A 139 12.17 -6.03 5.40
N ARG A 140 12.12 -5.36 6.54
CA ARG A 140 12.43 -5.94 7.84
C ARG A 140 11.33 -5.64 8.84
N PRO A 141 11.02 -6.55 9.75
CA PRO A 141 10.06 -6.30 10.81
C PRO A 141 10.40 -5.05 11.64
N LEU A 142 9.41 -4.25 11.93
CA LEU A 142 9.49 -3.11 12.84
C LEU A 142 8.93 -3.47 14.22
N ASP A 143 7.71 -3.99 14.25
CA ASP A 143 7.05 -4.50 15.46
C ASP A 143 6.00 -5.56 15.10
N GLN A 144 5.39 -6.17 16.12
CA GLN A 144 4.31 -7.17 15.99
C GLN A 144 2.93 -6.60 16.37
N GLU A 145 2.85 -5.27 16.50
CA GLU A 145 1.62 -4.61 16.88
C GLU A 145 0.62 -4.54 15.72
N ARG A 146 -0.66 -4.55 16.05
CA ARG A 146 -1.74 -4.57 15.06
C ARG A 146 -2.17 -3.16 14.69
N TYR A 147 -2.04 -2.82 13.42
CA TYR A 147 -2.52 -1.56 12.87
C TYR A 147 -3.32 -1.80 11.59
N ASN A 148 -4.22 -0.88 11.28
CA ASN A 148 -5.01 -0.89 10.05
C ASN A 148 -4.53 0.17 9.06
N SER A 149 -4.04 1.31 9.56
CA SER A 149 -3.61 2.43 8.73
C SER A 149 -2.40 3.15 9.32
N VAL A 150 -1.62 3.80 8.45
CA VAL A 150 -0.45 4.60 8.81
C VAL A 150 -0.39 5.85 7.93
N ALA A 151 -0.02 6.99 8.51
CA ALA A 151 0.18 8.23 7.79
C ALA A 151 1.32 9.06 8.39
N PHE A 152 1.99 9.84 7.55
CA PHE A 152 3.04 10.78 7.95
C PHE A 152 2.66 12.18 7.48
N ALA A 153 2.53 13.12 8.41
CA ALA A 153 2.19 14.52 8.13
C ALA A 153 3.44 15.37 7.82
N ALA A 154 4.57 15.01 8.44
CA ALA A 154 5.85 15.70 8.28
C ALA A 154 7.00 14.72 8.55
N PRO A 155 8.26 15.11 8.27
CA PRO A 155 9.42 14.31 8.63
C PRO A 155 9.45 13.94 10.10
N GLY A 156 9.47 12.63 10.40
CA GLY A 156 9.50 12.12 11.78
C GLY A 156 8.19 12.28 12.57
N ALA A 157 7.11 12.75 11.94
CA ALA A 157 5.79 12.86 12.54
C ALA A 157 4.79 11.95 11.82
N GLY A 158 4.65 10.74 12.29
CA GLY A 158 3.72 9.74 11.76
C GLY A 158 2.90 9.08 12.86
N TRP A 159 1.75 8.58 12.49
CA TRP A 159 0.84 7.83 13.37
C TRP A 159 0.36 6.58 12.67
N ALA A 160 0.22 5.52 13.45
CA ALA A 160 -0.53 4.33 13.06
C ALA A 160 -1.74 4.18 13.98
N VAL A 161 -2.84 3.68 13.39
CA VAL A 161 -4.08 3.41 14.14
C VAL A 161 -4.51 1.97 13.89
N GLY A 162 -5.13 1.37 14.90
CA GLY A 162 -5.48 -0.05 14.85
C GLY A 162 -6.69 -0.40 15.71
N PRO A 163 -6.96 -1.70 15.88
CA PRO A 163 -8.14 -2.18 16.60
C PRO A 163 -8.14 -1.71 18.06
N ARG A 164 -9.34 -1.60 18.63
CA ARG A 164 -9.59 -1.21 20.03
C ARG A 164 -9.04 0.16 20.41
N GLY A 165 -9.06 1.12 19.48
CA GLY A 165 -8.58 2.48 19.72
C GLY A 165 -7.05 2.60 19.83
N ARG A 166 -6.30 1.63 19.31
CA ARG A 166 -4.84 1.69 19.29
C ARG A 166 -4.36 2.87 18.47
N ILE A 167 -3.50 3.67 19.05
CA ILE A 167 -2.80 4.78 18.39
C ILE A 167 -1.32 4.65 18.75
N ALA A 168 -0.45 4.68 17.74
CA ALA A 168 0.99 4.73 17.91
C ALA A 168 1.55 5.94 17.16
N LYS A 169 2.54 6.60 17.75
CA LYS A 169 3.28 7.71 17.15
C LYS A 169 4.66 7.22 16.72
N PHE A 170 4.99 7.44 15.46
CA PHE A 170 6.36 7.29 14.98
C PHE A 170 7.13 8.57 15.35
N GLY A 171 8.20 8.43 16.09
CA GLY A 171 9.06 9.53 16.49
C GLY A 171 10.50 9.04 16.65
N LYS A 172 11.44 9.98 16.88
CA LYS A 172 12.73 9.59 17.42
C LYS A 172 12.46 8.93 18.78
N ALA A 173 13.08 7.78 19.04
CA ALA A 173 13.13 7.28 20.41
C ALA A 173 13.71 8.43 21.26
N ASP A 174 12.97 8.84 22.27
CA ASP A 174 13.50 9.75 23.29
C ASP A 174 14.76 9.08 23.85
N LYS A 175 15.89 9.81 23.76
CA LYS A 175 17.18 9.35 24.29
C LYS A 175 17.16 9.35 25.81
#